data_3ac03fc0722a1a01c4b2beaf4022b892
#
_entry.id   3ac03fc0722a1a01c4b2beaf4022b892
#
_cell.length_a   1.000
_cell.length_b   1.000
_cell.length_c   1.000
_cell.angle_alpha   90.00
_cell.angle_beta   90.00
_cell.angle_gamma   90.00
#
_symmetry.space_group_name_H-M   'P 1'
#
loop_
_entity.id
_entity.type
_entity.pdbx_description
1 polymer ?
#
loop_
_entity_poly.entity_id
_entity_poly.type
_entity_poly.pdbx_seq_one_letter_code
_entity_poly.pdbx_strand_id
1 'polypeptide(L)'
;MAKHRFLSGAAALLCLLILLAACAPAQKEQADGLYDGYITDADVFIDVPNLRQYGDYTCGATCVQMLMNWQFPYSWDINLTRYEELLDTTPETGTAPESILHIFEQQGVQVSARENMTTAELAKALKQGHPVLMCLQAWSGAEDGAYQTEDPMDTETYLADGHWVICVGYKKTDAGYRFFFNDPACVGHTLLEEEELDARWIDMDGSGNIYDHYGMEITGETDFNPAGVFHMD
;
A
#
# COMPACT_ATOMS: atom_id res chain seq x y z
N MET A 1 -15.96 -46.94 63.60
CA MET A 1 -16.88 -45.95 63.05
C MET A 1 -16.09 -45.09 62.08
N ALA A 2 -16.18 -45.39 60.79
CA ALA A 2 -15.49 -44.63 59.71
C ALA A 2 -16.46 -43.62 59.13
N LYS A 3 -16.13 -42.32 59.22
CA LYS A 3 -16.84 -41.25 58.53
C LYS A 3 -16.21 -41.00 57.15
N HIS A 4 -16.85 -41.50 56.11
CA HIS A 4 -16.55 -41.09 54.75
C HIS A 4 -16.99 -39.67 54.51
N ARG A 5 -16.06 -38.78 54.17
CA ARG A 5 -16.35 -37.43 53.68
C ARG A 5 -16.62 -37.50 52.17
N PHE A 6 -17.84 -37.24 51.79
CA PHE A 6 -18.19 -36.91 50.39
C PHE A 6 -17.55 -35.57 50.04
N LEU A 7 -16.50 -35.57 49.28
CA LEU A 7 -16.02 -34.38 48.58
C LEU A 7 -16.95 -34.15 47.39
N SER A 8 -17.60 -33.05 47.42
CA SER A 8 -18.71 -32.67 46.57
C SER A 8 -18.30 -32.59 45.09
N GLY A 9 -19.09 -33.19 44.19
CA GLY A 9 -18.91 -33.17 42.75
C GLY A 9 -18.93 -31.79 42.11
N ALA A 10 -19.18 -30.74 42.91
CA ALA A 10 -19.19 -29.34 42.45
C ALA A 10 -17.77 -28.81 42.10
N ALA A 11 -16.75 -29.25 42.82
CA ALA A 11 -15.37 -28.83 42.55
C ALA A 11 -14.78 -29.44 41.26
N ALA A 12 -15.15 -30.69 40.96
CA ALA A 12 -14.74 -31.37 39.73
C ALA A 12 -15.42 -30.79 38.49
N LEU A 13 -16.70 -30.39 38.62
CA LEU A 13 -17.45 -29.76 37.53
C LEU A 13 -16.92 -28.34 37.20
N LEU A 14 -16.53 -27.57 38.24
CA LEU A 14 -15.97 -26.23 38.06
C LEU A 14 -14.58 -26.28 37.38
N CYS A 15 -13.73 -27.27 37.73
CA CYS A 15 -12.43 -27.46 37.05
C CYS A 15 -12.60 -27.90 35.58
N LEU A 16 -13.65 -28.69 35.27
CA LEU A 16 -13.92 -29.11 33.89
C LEU A 16 -14.42 -27.93 33.03
N LEU A 17 -15.22 -27.03 33.59
CA LEU A 17 -15.68 -25.82 32.91
C LEU A 17 -14.55 -24.84 32.66
N ILE A 18 -13.59 -24.71 33.57
CA ILE A 18 -12.40 -23.86 33.39
C ILE A 18 -11.46 -24.46 32.33
N LEU A 19 -11.33 -25.77 32.27
CA LEU A 19 -10.53 -26.46 31.25
C LEU A 19 -11.14 -26.38 29.85
N LEU A 20 -12.47 -26.35 29.74
CA LEU A 20 -13.18 -26.16 28.47
C LEU A 20 -13.12 -24.70 27.96
N ALA A 21 -13.05 -23.74 28.87
CA ALA A 21 -12.84 -22.33 28.49
C ALA A 21 -11.41 -22.07 28.00
N ALA A 22 -10.42 -22.83 28.49
CA ALA A 22 -9.01 -22.72 28.05
C ALA A 22 -8.74 -23.43 26.71
N CYS A 23 -9.68 -24.22 26.20
CA CYS A 23 -9.60 -24.91 24.90
C CYS A 23 -10.50 -24.29 23.83
N ALA A 24 -11.11 -23.13 24.07
CA ALA A 24 -11.62 -22.32 22.97
C ALA A 24 -10.42 -22.05 22.03
N PRO A 25 -10.49 -22.41 20.72
CA PRO A 25 -9.46 -21.99 19.81
C PRO A 25 -9.35 -20.48 19.99
N ALA A 26 -8.14 -19.98 20.26
CA ALA A 26 -7.89 -18.56 20.17
C ALA A 26 -8.49 -18.15 18.84
N GLN A 27 -9.53 -17.32 18.85
CA GLN A 27 -9.95 -16.64 17.64
C GLN A 27 -8.67 -16.01 17.15
N LYS A 28 -8.16 -16.48 16.00
CA LYS A 28 -7.15 -15.74 15.30
C LYS A 28 -7.70 -14.32 15.29
N GLU A 29 -7.04 -13.41 16.00
CA GLU A 29 -7.26 -11.99 15.79
C GLU A 29 -7.28 -11.85 14.29
N GLN A 30 -8.39 -11.39 13.79
CA GLN A 30 -8.57 -11.12 12.38
C GLN A 30 -7.39 -10.22 12.06
N ALA A 31 -6.53 -10.65 11.14
CA ALA A 31 -5.30 -9.91 10.87
C ALA A 31 -5.71 -8.46 10.68
N ASP A 32 -5.24 -7.59 11.55
CA ASP A 32 -5.53 -6.16 11.49
C ASP A 32 -5.29 -5.73 10.04
N GLY A 33 -6.31 -5.14 9.41
CA GLY A 33 -6.26 -4.69 8.03
C GLY A 33 -6.97 -5.57 6.99
N LEU A 34 -7.55 -6.72 7.32
CA LEU A 34 -8.35 -7.44 6.32
C LEU A 34 -9.70 -6.74 6.08
N TYR A 35 -9.78 -5.99 5.00
CA TYR A 35 -11.03 -5.40 4.52
C TYR A 35 -11.95 -6.50 3.96
N ASP A 36 -13.20 -6.59 4.47
CA ASP A 36 -14.20 -7.59 4.05
C ASP A 36 -14.97 -7.14 2.78
N GLY A 37 -14.33 -6.35 1.94
CA GLY A 37 -14.84 -5.87 0.66
C GLY A 37 -13.96 -6.29 -0.50
N TYR A 38 -14.43 -6.01 -1.69
CA TYR A 38 -13.72 -6.26 -2.92
C TYR A 38 -13.51 -4.95 -3.68
N ILE A 39 -12.49 -4.90 -4.53
CA ILE A 39 -12.22 -3.75 -5.38
C ILE A 39 -13.42 -3.40 -6.29
N THR A 40 -14.31 -4.36 -6.55
CA THR A 40 -15.57 -4.16 -7.28
C THR A 40 -16.55 -3.22 -6.57
N ASP A 41 -16.33 -2.91 -5.30
CA ASP A 41 -17.11 -1.93 -4.55
C ASP A 41 -16.65 -0.48 -4.80
N ALA A 42 -15.57 -0.28 -5.52
CA ALA A 42 -15.06 1.04 -5.85
C ALA A 42 -16.03 1.81 -6.78
N ASP A 43 -16.16 3.13 -6.57
CA ASP A 43 -16.87 4.02 -7.48
C ASP A 43 -16.02 4.34 -8.72
N VAL A 44 -14.70 4.34 -8.53
CA VAL A 44 -13.68 4.46 -9.58
C VAL A 44 -12.59 3.45 -9.32
N PHE A 45 -12.21 2.71 -10.33
CA PHE A 45 -11.10 1.78 -10.31
C PHE A 45 -10.39 1.77 -11.67
N ILE A 46 -9.07 1.90 -11.64
CA ILE A 46 -8.19 1.84 -12.80
C ILE A 46 -7.41 0.54 -12.70
N ASP A 47 -7.61 -0.34 -13.66
CA ASP A 47 -7.02 -1.67 -13.67
C ASP A 47 -5.55 -1.62 -14.12
N VAL A 48 -4.68 -1.15 -13.21
CA VAL A 48 -3.22 -1.21 -13.38
C VAL A 48 -2.74 -2.61 -12.95
N PRO A 49 -1.87 -3.30 -13.72
CA PRO A 49 -1.32 -4.59 -13.29
C PRO A 49 -0.73 -4.50 -11.89
N ASN A 50 -1.14 -5.37 -10.97
CA ASN A 50 -0.63 -5.38 -9.61
C ASN A 50 0.50 -6.41 -9.48
N LEU A 51 1.71 -5.96 -9.15
CA LEU A 51 2.90 -6.77 -8.98
C LEU A 51 3.42 -6.69 -7.55
N ARG A 52 3.96 -7.80 -7.05
CA ARG A 52 4.59 -7.84 -5.74
C ARG A 52 6.09 -7.60 -5.85
N GLN A 53 6.62 -6.75 -4.96
CA GLN A 53 8.05 -6.56 -4.78
C GLN A 53 8.71 -7.82 -4.20
N TYR A 54 9.99 -8.03 -4.46
CA TYR A 54 10.72 -9.17 -3.92
C TYR A 54 11.65 -8.81 -2.75
N GLY A 55 12.00 -7.56 -2.57
CA GLY A 55 12.79 -7.05 -1.44
C GLY A 55 12.01 -6.03 -0.64
N ASP A 56 12.57 -5.56 0.41
CA ASP A 56 12.00 -4.53 1.29
C ASP A 56 12.27 -3.10 0.81
N TYR A 57 13.09 -2.92 -0.22
CA TYR A 57 13.49 -1.63 -0.78
C TYR A 57 13.03 -1.40 -2.24
N THR A 58 12.41 -2.40 -2.90
CA THR A 58 12.11 -2.35 -4.34
C THR A 58 10.70 -1.84 -4.67
N CYS A 59 10.00 -1.23 -3.71
CA CYS A 59 8.63 -0.73 -3.88
C CYS A 59 8.52 0.26 -5.04
N GLY A 60 9.39 1.26 -5.12
CA GLY A 60 9.38 2.24 -6.20
C GLY A 60 9.64 1.63 -7.58
N ALA A 61 10.65 0.78 -7.69
CA ALA A 61 10.97 0.08 -8.94
C ALA A 61 9.81 -0.83 -9.40
N THR A 62 9.15 -1.50 -8.45
CA THR A 62 7.97 -2.34 -8.73
C THR A 62 6.78 -1.50 -9.19
N CYS A 63 6.52 -0.36 -8.54
CA CYS A 63 5.47 0.58 -8.97
C CYS A 63 5.74 1.12 -10.38
N VAL A 64 6.98 1.49 -10.69
CA VAL A 64 7.34 1.92 -12.04
C VAL A 64 7.10 0.79 -13.05
N GLN A 65 7.47 -0.44 -12.74
CA GLN A 65 7.18 -1.59 -13.61
C GLN A 65 5.67 -1.78 -13.82
N MET A 66 4.84 -1.67 -12.78
CA MET A 66 3.38 -1.75 -12.92
C MET A 66 2.84 -0.69 -13.89
N LEU A 67 3.28 0.56 -13.74
CA LEU A 67 2.85 1.67 -14.60
C LEU A 67 3.36 1.54 -16.02
N MET A 68 4.58 1.07 -16.22
CA MET A 68 5.13 0.81 -17.55
C MET A 68 4.40 -0.32 -18.26
N ASN A 69 4.04 -1.40 -17.55
CA ASN A 69 3.22 -2.47 -18.08
C ASN A 69 1.80 -2.00 -18.43
N TRP A 70 1.26 -1.06 -17.67
CA TRP A 70 -0.03 -0.46 -17.93
C TRP A 70 0.01 0.51 -19.11
N GLN A 71 1.03 1.36 -19.18
CA GLN A 71 1.19 2.34 -20.26
C GLN A 71 1.60 1.69 -21.59
N PHE A 72 2.43 0.64 -21.53
CA PHE A 72 2.99 -0.04 -22.70
C PHE A 72 2.79 -1.56 -22.59
N PRO A 73 1.55 -2.06 -22.71
CA PRO A 73 1.22 -3.45 -22.36
C PRO A 73 1.89 -4.49 -23.26
N TYR A 74 2.47 -4.09 -24.36
CA TYR A 74 3.16 -4.96 -25.32
C TYR A 74 4.68 -4.82 -25.34
N SER A 75 5.24 -4.12 -24.34
CA SER A 75 6.70 -3.98 -24.18
C SER A 75 7.23 -5.13 -23.32
N TRP A 76 8.10 -5.97 -23.89
CA TRP A 76 8.63 -7.18 -23.26
C TRP A 76 10.03 -7.01 -22.64
N ASP A 77 10.66 -5.89 -22.87
CA ASP A 77 12.11 -5.78 -22.75
C ASP A 77 12.64 -5.44 -21.37
N ILE A 78 11.78 -5.07 -20.41
CA ILE A 78 12.22 -4.57 -19.10
C ILE A 78 11.61 -5.41 -17.98
N ASN A 79 12.46 -6.05 -17.18
CA ASN A 79 12.11 -6.74 -15.96
C ASN A 79 12.42 -5.88 -14.71
N LEU A 80 12.00 -6.33 -13.55
CA LEU A 80 12.18 -5.58 -12.29
C LEU A 80 13.65 -5.25 -11.99
N THR A 81 14.57 -6.20 -12.17
CA THR A 81 16.01 -5.97 -11.97
C THR A 81 16.54 -4.83 -12.86
N ARG A 82 16.02 -4.75 -14.09
CA ARG A 82 16.40 -3.67 -15.00
C ARG A 82 15.86 -2.32 -14.53
N TYR A 83 14.67 -2.28 -13.96
CA TYR A 83 14.14 -1.05 -13.37
C TYR A 83 14.94 -0.60 -12.14
N GLU A 84 15.38 -1.51 -11.29
CA GLU A 84 16.28 -1.16 -10.17
C GLU A 84 17.57 -0.50 -10.66
N GLU A 85 18.21 -1.09 -11.67
CA GLU A 85 19.43 -0.52 -12.28
C GLU A 85 19.18 0.87 -12.90
N LEU A 86 18.07 1.05 -13.64
CA LEU A 86 17.72 2.30 -14.30
C LEU A 86 17.34 3.41 -13.32
N LEU A 87 16.79 3.04 -12.17
CA LEU A 87 16.31 3.95 -11.13
C LEU A 87 17.35 4.19 -10.04
N ASP A 88 18.53 3.56 -10.14
CA ASP A 88 19.54 3.57 -9.08
C ASP A 88 18.95 3.17 -7.70
N THR A 89 17.98 2.24 -7.72
CA THR A 89 17.33 1.74 -6.50
C THR A 89 18.30 0.93 -5.66
N THR A 90 18.47 1.28 -4.39
CA THR A 90 19.34 0.56 -3.46
C THR A 90 18.65 0.23 -2.14
N PRO A 91 19.16 -0.77 -1.39
CA PRO A 91 18.64 -1.06 -0.05
C PRO A 91 18.75 0.11 0.93
N GLU A 92 19.75 0.99 0.73
CA GLU A 92 20.03 2.11 1.63
C GLU A 92 19.13 3.33 1.37
N THR A 93 18.70 3.53 0.12
CA THR A 93 18.01 4.77 -0.27
C THR A 93 16.64 4.53 -0.92
N GLY A 94 16.28 3.27 -1.19
CA GLY A 94 15.09 2.98 -1.98
C GLY A 94 15.16 3.57 -3.39
N THR A 95 14.08 4.15 -3.87
CA THR A 95 13.96 4.77 -5.20
C THR A 95 13.63 6.25 -5.06
N ALA A 96 14.50 7.12 -5.58
CA ALA A 96 14.30 8.57 -5.53
C ALA A 96 13.21 9.04 -6.52
N PRO A 97 12.39 10.04 -6.17
CA PRO A 97 11.35 10.60 -7.04
C PRO A 97 11.91 11.11 -8.38
N GLU A 98 13.07 11.74 -8.38
CA GLU A 98 13.72 12.28 -9.58
C GLU A 98 14.15 11.18 -10.56
N SER A 99 14.61 10.03 -10.04
CA SER A 99 14.94 8.88 -10.86
C SER A 99 13.70 8.34 -11.58
N ILE A 100 12.55 8.30 -10.89
CA ILE A 100 11.28 7.88 -11.49
C ILE A 100 10.85 8.85 -12.59
N LEU A 101 10.88 10.15 -12.33
CA LEU A 101 10.52 11.17 -13.33
C LEU A 101 11.43 11.10 -14.56
N HIS A 102 12.74 10.90 -14.34
CA HIS A 102 13.69 10.77 -15.43
C HIS A 102 13.39 9.57 -16.34
N ILE A 103 13.07 8.41 -15.76
CA ILE A 103 12.69 7.23 -16.53
C ILE A 103 11.38 7.45 -17.28
N PHE A 104 10.37 8.04 -16.65
CA PHE A 104 9.12 8.36 -17.31
C PHE A 104 9.32 9.30 -18.50
N GLU A 105 10.13 10.35 -18.35
CA GLU A 105 10.49 11.25 -19.45
C GLU A 105 11.20 10.50 -20.59
N GLN A 106 12.21 9.70 -20.28
CA GLN A 106 12.95 8.91 -21.28
C GLN A 106 12.06 7.95 -22.06
N GLN A 107 11.06 7.37 -21.40
CA GLN A 107 10.15 6.40 -22.00
C GLN A 107 8.90 7.07 -22.63
N GLY A 108 8.78 8.39 -22.55
CA GLY A 108 7.65 9.14 -23.09
C GLY A 108 6.35 8.99 -22.32
N VAL A 109 6.41 8.56 -21.04
CA VAL A 109 5.24 8.56 -20.15
C VAL A 109 4.84 9.99 -19.83
N GLN A 110 3.58 10.31 -20.04
CA GLN A 110 3.05 11.61 -19.67
C GLN A 110 2.74 11.65 -18.18
N VAL A 111 3.45 12.47 -17.44
CA VAL A 111 3.34 12.57 -15.99
C VAL A 111 3.24 14.02 -15.54
N SER A 112 2.37 14.28 -14.55
CA SER A 112 2.29 15.55 -13.84
C SER A 112 2.62 15.34 -12.37
N ALA A 113 3.83 15.72 -11.97
CA ALA A 113 4.29 15.56 -10.59
C ALA A 113 4.12 16.85 -9.82
N ARG A 114 3.65 16.75 -8.57
CA ARG A 114 3.48 17.91 -7.66
C ARG A 114 3.44 17.50 -6.20
N GLU A 115 3.81 18.42 -5.35
CA GLU A 115 3.59 18.36 -3.91
C GLU A 115 2.27 19.05 -3.52
N ASN A 116 1.88 18.90 -2.26
CA ASN A 116 0.68 19.49 -1.67
C ASN A 116 -0.62 19.15 -2.44
N MET A 117 -0.67 17.93 -3.00
CA MET A 117 -1.85 17.40 -3.66
C MET A 117 -2.91 17.07 -2.61
N THR A 118 -4.12 17.57 -2.78
CA THR A 118 -5.23 17.25 -1.88
C THR A 118 -5.90 15.93 -2.25
N THR A 119 -6.58 15.31 -1.28
CA THR A 119 -7.39 14.09 -1.51
C THR A 119 -8.50 14.30 -2.54
N ALA A 120 -9.04 15.53 -2.63
CA ALA A 120 -10.02 15.90 -3.66
C ALA A 120 -9.40 15.95 -5.07
N GLU A 121 -8.15 16.43 -5.19
CA GLU A 121 -7.42 16.41 -6.46
C GLU A 121 -7.01 15.01 -6.85
N LEU A 122 -6.61 14.18 -5.88
CA LEU A 122 -6.36 12.74 -6.08
C LEU A 122 -7.62 12.05 -6.63
N ALA A 123 -8.77 12.22 -5.99
CA ALA A 123 -10.04 11.66 -6.46
C ALA A 123 -10.42 12.17 -7.87
N LYS A 124 -10.11 13.44 -8.18
CA LYS A 124 -10.33 14.00 -9.51
C LYS A 124 -9.43 13.35 -10.56
N ALA A 125 -8.13 13.15 -10.28
CA ALA A 125 -7.21 12.47 -11.18
C ALA A 125 -7.69 11.04 -11.49
N LEU A 126 -8.02 10.27 -10.46
CA LEU A 126 -8.55 8.91 -10.60
C LEU A 126 -9.84 8.86 -11.44
N LYS A 127 -10.75 9.83 -11.24
CA LYS A 127 -11.98 9.94 -12.05
C LYS A 127 -11.70 10.22 -13.53
N GLN A 128 -10.56 10.83 -13.85
CA GLN A 128 -10.11 11.05 -15.22
C GLN A 128 -9.43 9.83 -15.86
N GLY A 129 -9.27 8.74 -15.09
CA GLY A 129 -8.55 7.55 -15.54
C GLY A 129 -7.04 7.64 -15.32
N HIS A 130 -6.58 8.57 -14.50
CA HIS A 130 -5.17 8.80 -14.22
C HIS A 130 -4.78 8.16 -12.88
N PRO A 131 -4.03 7.05 -12.86
CA PRO A 131 -3.46 6.51 -11.63
C PRO A 131 -2.40 7.46 -11.10
N VAL A 132 -2.21 7.48 -9.78
CA VAL A 132 -1.26 8.38 -9.12
C VAL A 132 -0.24 7.56 -8.36
N LEU A 133 1.03 7.64 -8.78
CA LEU A 133 2.15 7.11 -8.02
C LEU A 133 2.48 8.08 -6.88
N MET A 134 2.60 7.58 -5.67
CA MET A 134 2.79 8.40 -4.49
C MET A 134 3.67 7.70 -3.45
N CYS A 135 4.39 8.47 -2.67
CA CYS A 135 5.14 8.01 -1.51
C CYS A 135 4.41 8.42 -0.23
N LEU A 136 4.39 7.51 0.73
CA LEU A 136 3.71 7.70 2.01
C LEU A 136 4.37 6.85 3.11
N GLN A 137 3.99 7.09 4.37
CA GLN A 137 4.40 6.24 5.49
C GLN A 137 3.49 5.03 5.58
N ALA A 138 4.06 3.84 5.33
CA ALA A 138 3.38 2.56 5.50
C ALA A 138 3.65 1.97 6.90
N TRP A 139 2.92 0.96 7.29
CA TRP A 139 3.08 0.11 8.48
C TRP A 139 3.17 0.78 9.85
N SER A 140 3.49 2.05 9.94
CA SER A 140 3.43 2.78 11.23
C SER A 140 2.03 2.70 11.78
N GLY A 141 1.89 2.25 13.01
CA GLY A 141 0.59 2.15 13.66
C GLY A 141 -0.10 3.50 13.72
N ALA A 142 -1.30 3.60 13.13
CA ALA A 142 -2.15 4.79 13.22
C ALA A 142 -2.45 5.18 14.67
N GLU A 143 -2.31 4.22 15.61
CA GLU A 143 -2.62 4.35 17.01
C GLU A 143 -1.71 5.33 17.75
N ASP A 144 -0.51 5.59 17.24
CA ASP A 144 0.49 6.40 17.92
C ASP A 144 0.60 7.83 17.35
N GLY A 145 -0.08 8.15 16.27
CA GLY A 145 0.08 9.45 15.57
C GLY A 145 1.52 9.68 15.06
N ALA A 146 2.28 8.61 14.96
CA ALA A 146 3.73 8.62 14.90
C ALA A 146 4.29 8.44 13.50
N TYR A 147 3.57 8.90 12.48
CA TYR A 147 4.18 8.99 11.14
C TYR A 147 5.28 10.03 11.07
N GLN A 148 5.28 10.94 12.01
CA GLN A 148 6.28 11.94 12.23
C GLN A 148 6.79 11.75 13.63
N THR A 149 8.03 11.35 13.81
CA THR A 149 8.64 11.44 15.13
C THR A 149 8.65 12.90 15.55
N GLU A 150 8.49 13.14 16.85
CA GLU A 150 8.45 14.50 17.40
C GLU A 150 9.73 15.29 17.14
N ASP A 151 10.83 14.62 16.77
CA ASP A 151 12.12 15.25 16.50
C ASP A 151 12.56 15.02 15.04
N PRO A 152 12.37 16.02 14.15
CA PRO A 152 12.85 15.97 12.76
C PRO A 152 14.39 15.85 12.65
N MET A 153 15.12 16.00 13.74
CA MET A 153 16.58 15.80 13.78
C MET A 153 16.97 14.37 14.08
N ASP A 154 16.04 13.54 14.54
CA ASP A 154 16.22 12.09 14.66
C ASP A 154 15.99 11.41 13.29
N THR A 155 17.00 11.45 12.45
CA THR A 155 16.96 10.92 11.09
C THR A 155 16.91 9.39 11.04
N GLU A 156 17.09 8.68 12.17
CA GLU A 156 16.99 7.22 12.21
C GLU A 156 15.53 6.74 12.29
N THR A 157 14.65 7.55 12.87
CA THR A 157 13.25 7.18 13.07
C THR A 157 12.26 8.10 12.36
N TYR A 158 12.69 9.30 11.98
CA TYR A 158 11.84 10.25 11.28
C TYR A 158 11.53 9.81 9.87
N LEU A 159 10.24 9.58 9.57
CA LEU A 159 9.76 9.10 8.27
C LEU A 159 10.48 7.84 7.77
N ALA A 160 10.76 6.89 8.68
CA ALA A 160 11.53 5.67 8.38
C ALA A 160 10.74 4.60 7.61
N ASP A 161 9.39 4.71 7.57
CA ASP A 161 8.51 3.73 6.93
C ASP A 161 8.04 4.16 5.53
N GLY A 162 8.91 4.89 4.82
CA GLY A 162 8.66 5.36 3.46
C GLY A 162 8.33 4.23 2.49
N HIS A 163 7.25 4.41 1.71
CA HIS A 163 6.77 3.39 0.79
C HIS A 163 6.12 3.97 -0.45
N TRP A 164 6.46 3.41 -1.60
CA TRP A 164 5.84 3.74 -2.87
C TRP A 164 4.64 2.85 -3.14
N VAL A 165 3.51 3.48 -3.47
CA VAL A 165 2.27 2.82 -3.89
C VAL A 165 1.65 3.53 -5.08
N ILE A 166 0.73 2.86 -5.79
CA ILE A 166 -0.06 3.48 -6.86
C ILE A 166 -1.51 3.56 -6.39
N CYS A 167 -2.04 4.77 -6.22
CA CYS A 167 -3.47 4.95 -6.03
C CYS A 167 -4.20 4.68 -7.35
N VAL A 168 -5.11 3.68 -7.32
CA VAL A 168 -5.79 3.17 -8.51
C VAL A 168 -7.31 3.33 -8.45
N GLY A 169 -7.85 3.79 -7.34
CA GLY A 169 -9.29 3.96 -7.24
C GLY A 169 -9.75 4.53 -5.91
N TYR A 170 -11.05 4.76 -5.83
CA TYR A 170 -11.69 5.20 -4.60
C TYR A 170 -13.14 4.74 -4.50
N LYS A 171 -13.65 4.72 -3.28
CA LYS A 171 -15.06 4.68 -2.94
C LYS A 171 -15.43 5.92 -2.14
N LYS A 172 -16.52 6.58 -2.49
CA LYS A 172 -17.07 7.65 -1.68
C LYS A 172 -17.90 7.07 -0.53
N THR A 173 -17.62 7.51 0.68
CA THR A 173 -18.30 7.10 1.91
C THR A 173 -18.96 8.30 2.59
N ASP A 174 -19.72 8.06 3.66
CA ASP A 174 -20.29 9.15 4.48
C ASP A 174 -19.19 9.97 5.21
N ALA A 175 -18.00 9.36 5.42
CA ALA A 175 -16.87 9.99 6.09
C ALA A 175 -15.86 10.64 5.13
N GLY A 176 -16.08 10.58 3.80
CA GLY A 176 -15.15 11.10 2.80
C GLY A 176 -14.82 10.05 1.75
N TYR A 177 -13.56 9.93 1.39
CA TYR A 177 -13.08 8.95 0.43
C TYR A 177 -12.39 7.78 1.14
N ARG A 178 -12.52 6.60 0.56
CA ARG A 178 -11.67 5.44 0.80
C ARG A 178 -10.89 5.21 -0.47
N PHE A 179 -9.56 5.29 -0.40
CA PHE A 179 -8.68 5.10 -1.54
C PHE A 179 -8.15 3.67 -1.61
N PHE A 180 -7.98 3.17 -2.82
CA PHE A 180 -7.45 1.83 -3.10
C PHE A 180 -6.12 1.92 -3.81
N PHE A 181 -5.19 1.06 -3.42
CA PHE A 181 -3.82 1.09 -3.91
C PHE A 181 -3.39 -0.26 -4.49
N ASN A 182 -2.63 -0.21 -5.57
CA ASN A 182 -1.69 -1.25 -5.88
C ASN A 182 -0.50 -1.05 -4.96
N ASP A 183 -0.36 -1.96 -4.01
CA ASP A 183 0.68 -1.95 -3.01
C ASP A 183 1.66 -3.09 -3.29
N PRO A 184 2.91 -2.80 -3.67
CA PRO A 184 3.87 -3.84 -4.03
C PRO A 184 4.28 -4.72 -2.85
N ALA A 185 4.04 -4.31 -1.61
CA ALA A 185 4.37 -5.10 -0.43
C ALA A 185 3.35 -6.21 -0.13
N CYS A 186 2.16 -6.18 -0.73
CA CYS A 186 1.12 -7.16 -0.45
C CYS A 186 0.65 -7.93 -1.69
N VAL A 187 -0.19 -8.94 -1.45
CA VAL A 187 -0.94 -9.64 -2.51
C VAL A 187 -2.35 -9.08 -2.54
N GLY A 188 -2.72 -8.48 -3.64
CA GLY A 188 -4.00 -7.78 -3.80
C GLY A 188 -3.85 -6.28 -3.64
N HIS A 189 -4.91 -5.61 -3.20
CA HIS A 189 -4.93 -4.17 -3.04
C HIS A 189 -4.98 -3.82 -1.55
N THR A 190 -4.38 -2.69 -1.20
CA THR A 190 -4.54 -2.06 0.12
C THR A 190 -5.49 -0.88 0.04
N LEU A 191 -5.92 -0.39 1.18
CA LEU A 191 -6.77 0.80 1.26
C LEU A 191 -6.36 1.69 2.43
N LEU A 192 -6.67 2.97 2.29
CA LEU A 192 -6.64 3.93 3.39
C LEU A 192 -7.94 4.76 3.35
N GLU A 193 -8.48 5.08 4.52
CA GLU A 193 -9.53 6.10 4.64
C GLU A 193 -8.92 7.49 4.39
N GLU A 194 -9.72 8.46 3.99
CA GLU A 194 -9.23 9.80 3.60
C GLU A 194 -8.38 10.47 4.68
N GLU A 195 -8.85 10.47 5.93
CA GLU A 195 -8.14 11.07 7.07
C GLU A 195 -6.80 10.36 7.34
N GLU A 196 -6.78 9.04 7.23
CA GLU A 196 -5.58 8.24 7.41
C GLU A 196 -4.57 8.48 6.27
N LEU A 197 -5.05 8.55 5.03
CA LEU A 197 -4.19 8.88 3.89
C LEU A 197 -3.58 10.28 4.04
N ASP A 198 -4.38 11.28 4.38
CA ASP A 198 -3.93 12.65 4.57
C ASP A 198 -2.80 12.72 5.63
N ALA A 199 -2.95 11.99 6.73
CA ALA A 199 -1.93 11.93 7.78
C ALA A 199 -0.64 11.19 7.37
N ARG A 200 -0.72 10.19 6.46
CA ARG A 200 0.40 9.35 6.03
C ARG A 200 1.10 9.85 4.76
N TRP A 201 0.52 10.78 4.04
CA TRP A 201 1.00 11.19 2.72
C TRP A 201 2.18 12.16 2.80
N ILE A 202 3.24 11.69 3.42
CA ILE A 202 4.50 12.40 3.59
C ILE A 202 5.64 11.37 3.56
N ASP A 203 6.78 11.74 2.98
CA ASP A 203 7.95 10.87 2.94
C ASP A 203 9.24 11.69 2.87
N MET A 204 10.38 11.03 3.02
CA MET A 204 11.70 11.64 2.92
C MET A 204 12.61 10.73 2.09
N ASP A 205 13.33 11.31 1.12
CA ASP A 205 14.33 10.56 0.36
C ASP A 205 15.62 10.35 1.13
N GLY A 206 16.53 9.51 0.58
CA GLY A 206 17.83 9.24 1.17
C GLY A 206 18.78 10.45 1.28
N SER A 207 18.40 11.60 0.71
CA SER A 207 19.13 12.88 0.79
C SER A 207 18.53 13.83 1.84
N GLY A 208 17.43 13.44 2.48
CA GLY A 208 16.73 14.25 3.49
C GLY A 208 15.75 15.27 2.91
N ASN A 209 15.39 15.17 1.64
CA ASN A 209 14.34 16.00 1.06
C ASN A 209 12.98 15.42 1.48
N ILE A 210 12.11 16.28 2.02
CA ILE A 210 10.76 15.91 2.43
C ILE A 210 9.79 16.18 1.28
N TYR A 211 8.93 15.19 1.02
CA TYR A 211 7.87 15.20 0.02
C TYR A 211 6.52 15.15 0.71
N ASP A 212 5.89 16.31 0.84
CA ASP A 212 4.59 16.45 1.50
C ASP A 212 3.45 16.37 0.47
N HIS A 213 2.56 15.39 0.62
CA HIS A 213 1.48 15.12 -0.32
C HIS A 213 1.96 15.08 -1.78
N TYR A 214 3.06 14.37 -2.00
CA TYR A 214 3.67 14.25 -3.32
C TYR A 214 2.98 13.17 -4.15
N GLY A 215 2.55 13.54 -5.36
CA GLY A 215 1.93 12.63 -6.31
C GLY A 215 2.41 12.84 -7.73
N MET A 216 2.62 11.75 -8.45
CA MET A 216 2.90 11.68 -9.87
C MET A 216 1.66 11.16 -10.59
N GLU A 217 0.83 12.05 -11.12
CA GLU A 217 -0.36 11.74 -11.90
C GLU A 217 0.05 11.28 -13.30
N ILE A 218 -0.29 10.04 -13.68
CA ILE A 218 0.00 9.50 -15.02
C ILE A 218 -1.15 9.85 -15.95
N THR A 219 -0.90 10.79 -16.85
CA THR A 219 -1.93 11.39 -17.73
C THR A 219 -1.95 10.81 -19.14
N GLY A 220 -1.06 9.83 -19.43
CA GLY A 220 -0.98 9.17 -20.72
C GLY A 220 -2.17 8.24 -20.98
N GLU A 221 -2.52 8.07 -22.25
CA GLU A 221 -3.49 7.05 -22.66
C GLU A 221 -2.82 5.67 -22.65
N THR A 222 -3.61 4.61 -22.47
CA THR A 222 -3.15 3.22 -22.48
C THR A 222 -4.08 2.34 -23.28
N ASP A 223 -3.50 1.34 -23.94
CA ASP A 223 -4.24 0.24 -24.61
C ASP A 223 -4.36 -0.99 -23.69
N PHE A 224 -3.97 -0.89 -22.42
CA PHE A 224 -4.04 -2.01 -21.49
C PHE A 224 -5.48 -2.52 -21.34
N ASN A 225 -5.65 -3.81 -21.63
CA ASN A 225 -6.91 -4.50 -21.52
C ASN A 225 -6.72 -5.84 -20.80
N PRO A 226 -7.03 -5.92 -19.50
CA PRO A 226 -6.84 -7.13 -18.72
C PRO A 226 -7.74 -8.30 -19.17
N ALA A 227 -8.85 -7.99 -19.86
CA ALA A 227 -9.74 -8.99 -20.45
C ALA A 227 -9.35 -9.36 -21.88
N GLY A 228 -8.28 -8.76 -22.42
CA GLY A 228 -7.80 -9.05 -23.77
C GLY A 228 -7.33 -10.49 -23.91
N VAL A 229 -7.65 -11.10 -25.06
CA VAL A 229 -7.18 -12.44 -25.42
C VAL A 229 -6.36 -12.31 -26.69
N PHE A 230 -5.11 -12.75 -26.61
CA PHE A 230 -4.16 -12.65 -27.70
C PHE A 230 -3.75 -14.04 -28.18
N HIS A 231 -3.48 -14.17 -29.47
CA HIS A 231 -2.88 -15.38 -30.00
C HIS A 231 -1.40 -15.43 -29.64
N MET A 232 -0.95 -16.58 -29.15
CA MET A 232 0.47 -16.83 -28.88
C MET A 232 1.11 -17.33 -30.17
N ASP A 233 1.86 -16.46 -30.83
CA ASP A 233 2.56 -16.79 -32.09
C ASP A 233 3.81 -17.65 -31.86
#